data_82a6535278b1b1d0cef594d8591c8296
#
_entry.id   82a6535278b1b1d0cef594d8591c8296
#
_cell.length_a   1.000
_cell.length_b   1.000
_cell.length_c   1.000
_cell.angle_alpha   90.00
_cell.angle_beta   90.00
_cell.angle_gamma   90.00
#
_symmetry.space_group_name_H-M   'P 1'
#
loop_
_entity.id
_entity.type
_entity.pdbx_description
1 polymer ?
#
loop_
_entity_poly.entity_id
_entity_poly.type
_entity_poly.pdbx_seq_one_letter_code
_entity_poly.pdbx_strand_id
1 'polypeptide(L)'
;AKGEVSPLAMETSGHGALKDNYFLDDGAFLAVKLVIALAQAAHQGKKLDSLIEKLPPLVEEGEYRFKINDDDFKSYGTKVLEEFKKRATDAGYQMPQSYEGIRLSFKGEDVQGWILLRMSLHDPVMPMNIEGARKGDLAKLKEIAKKLTDGFEKLDRSSLE
;
A
#
# COMPACT_ATOMS: atom_id res chain seq x y z
N ALA A 1 4.91 1.68 21.46
CA ALA A 1 5.17 3.05 21.07
C ALA A 1 6.66 3.32 21.20
N LYS A 2 7.35 3.59 20.08
CA LYS A 2 8.80 3.83 20.00
C LYS A 2 9.17 5.31 20.24
N GLY A 3 8.25 6.12 20.80
CA GLY A 3 8.48 7.56 21.01
C GLY A 3 8.45 8.41 19.73
N GLU A 4 8.11 7.81 18.59
CA GLU A 4 7.95 8.54 17.35
C GLU A 4 6.66 9.41 17.38
N VAL A 5 6.77 10.65 16.92
CA VAL A 5 5.63 11.56 16.82
C VAL A 5 5.07 11.42 15.40
N SER A 6 3.87 10.82 15.29
CA SER A 6 3.13 10.81 14.04
C SER A 6 1.94 11.77 14.16
N PRO A 7 1.89 12.86 13.38
CA PRO A 7 0.75 13.79 13.40
C PRO A 7 -0.44 13.28 12.59
N LEU A 8 -0.24 12.31 11.71
CA LEU A 8 -1.22 11.81 10.76
C LEU A 8 -1.02 10.30 10.56
N ALA A 9 -2.11 9.55 10.54
CA ALA A 9 -2.21 8.23 9.96
C ALA A 9 -3.15 8.32 8.76
N MET A 10 -2.75 7.81 7.59
CA MET A 10 -3.52 7.93 6.36
C MET A 10 -3.41 6.68 5.52
N GLU A 11 -4.52 6.27 4.90
CA GLU A 11 -4.59 5.17 3.94
C GLU A 11 -4.56 5.70 2.50
N THR A 12 -4.23 4.82 1.55
CA THR A 12 -4.30 5.12 0.11
C THR A 12 -5.73 5.39 -0.37
N SER A 13 -6.73 4.89 0.35
CA SER A 13 -8.16 5.16 0.14
C SER A 13 -8.57 6.61 0.43
N GLY A 14 -7.70 7.40 1.10
CA GLY A 14 -7.98 8.76 1.52
C GLY A 14 -8.55 8.87 2.94
N HIS A 15 -8.79 7.75 3.64
CA HIS A 15 -9.12 7.79 5.06
C HIS A 15 -7.94 8.34 5.85
N GLY A 16 -8.19 9.33 6.69
CA GLY A 16 -7.13 10.03 7.42
C GLY A 16 -7.53 10.40 8.84
N ALA A 17 -6.66 10.03 9.78
CA ALA A 17 -6.81 10.29 11.20
C ALA A 17 -5.70 11.23 11.66
N LEU A 18 -6.05 12.48 12.01
CA LEU A 18 -5.10 13.48 12.47
C LEU A 18 -5.02 13.51 14.01
N LYS A 19 -3.82 13.71 14.52
CA LYS A 19 -3.58 13.88 15.97
C LYS A 19 -4.42 15.01 16.55
N ASP A 20 -4.59 16.10 15.80
CA ASP A 20 -5.40 17.27 16.21
C ASP A 20 -6.88 16.94 16.38
N ASN A 21 -7.35 15.83 15.79
CA ASN A 21 -8.70 15.29 15.91
C ASN A 21 -8.70 13.94 16.65
N TYR A 22 -7.85 13.79 17.67
CA TYR A 22 -7.79 12.59 18.53
C TYR A 22 -7.60 11.28 17.76
N PHE A 23 -7.01 11.32 16.58
CA PHE A 23 -6.87 10.19 15.65
C PHE A 23 -8.20 9.55 15.25
N LEU A 24 -9.27 10.33 15.20
CA LEU A 24 -10.52 9.89 14.59
C LEU A 24 -10.37 9.89 13.06
N ASP A 25 -10.83 8.83 12.43
CA ASP A 25 -11.01 8.80 10.97
C ASP A 25 -12.21 9.66 10.60
N ASP A 26 -11.94 10.90 10.20
CA ASP A 26 -12.94 11.95 10.02
C ASP A 26 -12.68 12.72 8.71
N GLY A 27 -13.38 12.30 7.66
CA GLY A 27 -13.30 12.92 6.34
C GLY A 27 -13.75 14.39 6.33
N ALA A 28 -14.71 14.77 7.19
CA ALA A 28 -15.16 16.15 7.26
C ALA A 28 -14.07 17.05 7.87
N PHE A 29 -13.42 16.61 8.92
CA PHE A 29 -12.29 17.33 9.51
C PHE A 29 -11.13 17.48 8.50
N LEU A 30 -10.81 16.40 7.77
CA LEU A 30 -9.79 16.45 6.72
C LEU A 30 -10.16 17.41 5.61
N ALA A 31 -11.42 17.42 5.15
CA ALA A 31 -11.91 18.36 4.13
C ALA A 31 -11.76 19.81 4.57
N VAL A 32 -12.10 20.13 5.83
CA VAL A 32 -11.91 21.48 6.39
C VAL A 32 -10.44 21.88 6.39
N LYS A 33 -9.53 20.98 6.78
CA LYS A 33 -8.08 21.22 6.72
C LYS A 33 -7.61 21.53 5.29
N LEU A 34 -8.11 20.80 4.29
CA LEU A 34 -7.80 21.06 2.88
C LEU A 34 -8.34 22.41 2.39
N VAL A 35 -9.55 22.80 2.79
CA VAL A 35 -10.12 24.12 2.45
C VAL A 35 -9.29 25.25 3.06
N ILE A 36 -8.85 25.09 4.31
CA ILE A 36 -7.97 26.07 4.96
C ILE A 36 -6.64 26.17 4.20
N ALA A 37 -6.03 25.04 3.85
CA ALA A 37 -4.79 25.01 3.09
C ALA A 37 -4.93 25.65 1.70
N LEU A 38 -6.07 25.41 1.02
CA LEU A 38 -6.41 26.05 -0.25
C LEU A 38 -6.51 27.59 -0.10
N ALA A 39 -7.23 28.06 0.92
CA ALA A 39 -7.38 29.49 1.17
C ALA A 39 -6.02 30.16 1.47
N GLN A 40 -5.17 29.51 2.26
CA GLN A 40 -3.81 29.99 2.55
C GLN A 40 -2.92 30.03 1.30
N ALA A 41 -2.97 29.00 0.46
CA ALA A 41 -2.25 28.97 -0.81
C ALA A 41 -2.73 30.08 -1.75
N ALA A 42 -4.05 30.25 -1.90
CA ALA A 42 -4.66 31.28 -2.73
C ALA A 42 -4.28 32.69 -2.27
N HIS A 43 -4.23 32.95 -0.96
CA HIS A 43 -3.76 34.23 -0.42
C HIS A 43 -2.31 34.55 -0.78
N GLN A 44 -1.49 33.52 -1.02
CA GLN A 44 -0.11 33.64 -1.51
C GLN A 44 0.00 33.60 -3.05
N GLY A 45 -1.10 33.62 -3.78
CA GLY A 45 -1.13 33.50 -5.24
C GLY A 45 -0.73 32.11 -5.76
N LYS A 46 -0.82 31.08 -4.91
CA LYS A 46 -0.47 29.70 -5.22
C LYS A 46 -1.72 28.84 -5.36
N LYS A 47 -1.60 27.72 -6.05
CA LYS A 47 -2.61 26.66 -6.11
C LYS A 47 -2.36 25.62 -5.01
N LEU A 48 -3.37 24.80 -4.69
CA LEU A 48 -3.26 23.75 -3.68
C LEU A 48 -2.19 22.70 -4.06
N ASP A 49 -2.10 22.36 -5.34
CA ASP A 49 -1.13 21.40 -5.88
C ASP A 49 0.34 21.84 -5.70
N SER A 50 0.58 23.16 -5.47
CA SER A 50 1.93 23.62 -5.13
C SER A 50 2.49 23.02 -3.83
N LEU A 51 1.61 22.49 -2.97
CA LEU A 51 2.04 21.80 -1.75
C LEU A 51 2.74 20.47 -2.02
N ILE A 52 2.45 19.86 -3.16
CA ILE A 52 3.00 18.55 -3.58
C ILE A 52 3.89 18.65 -4.83
N GLU A 53 4.18 19.86 -5.33
CA GLU A 53 4.97 20.07 -6.56
C GLU A 53 6.37 19.43 -6.55
N LYS A 54 6.91 19.19 -5.34
CA LYS A 54 8.24 18.57 -5.15
C LYS A 54 8.18 17.04 -5.05
N LEU A 55 6.99 16.45 -5.00
CA LEU A 55 6.84 15.01 -5.01
C LEU A 55 7.12 14.50 -6.43
N PRO A 56 7.95 13.48 -6.59
CA PRO A 56 8.15 12.87 -7.89
C PRO A 56 6.81 12.28 -8.38
N PRO A 57 6.50 12.40 -9.67
CA PRO A 57 5.31 11.77 -10.22
C PRO A 57 5.41 10.26 -10.07
N LEU A 58 4.27 9.63 -9.78
CA LEU A 58 4.14 8.19 -9.81
C LEU A 58 4.35 7.70 -11.25
N VAL A 59 5.22 6.72 -11.45
CA VAL A 59 5.58 6.24 -12.79
C VAL A 59 4.67 5.12 -13.23
N GLU A 60 4.56 4.07 -12.42
CA GLU A 60 3.70 2.91 -12.65
C GLU A 60 3.17 2.39 -11.32
N GLU A 61 1.87 2.08 -11.28
CA GLU A 61 1.23 1.47 -10.11
C GLU A 61 0.16 0.47 -10.51
N GLY A 62 -0.21 -0.39 -9.57
CA GLY A 62 -1.36 -1.29 -9.70
C GLY A 62 -1.85 -1.75 -8.33
N GLU A 63 -3.16 -1.78 -8.16
CA GLU A 63 -3.83 -2.43 -7.03
C GLU A 63 -4.55 -3.67 -7.53
N TYR A 64 -4.27 -4.80 -6.90
CA TYR A 64 -4.81 -6.11 -7.22
C TYR A 64 -5.51 -6.68 -6.00
N ARG A 65 -6.75 -7.13 -6.15
CA ARG A 65 -7.56 -7.63 -5.05
C ARG A 65 -7.77 -9.13 -5.23
N PHE A 66 -7.14 -9.93 -4.38
CA PHE A 66 -7.27 -11.37 -4.38
C PHE A 66 -8.42 -11.77 -3.46
N LYS A 67 -9.44 -12.42 -4.02
CA LYS A 67 -10.55 -12.94 -3.23
C LYS A 67 -10.14 -14.25 -2.56
N ILE A 68 -10.44 -14.40 -1.27
CA ILE A 68 -10.26 -15.65 -0.53
C ILE A 68 -11.58 -16.44 -0.60
N ASN A 69 -11.54 -17.62 -1.20
CA ASN A 69 -12.67 -18.53 -1.32
C ASN A 69 -12.62 -19.59 -0.19
N ASP A 70 -12.60 -19.13 1.05
CA ASP A 70 -12.61 -19.95 2.26
C ASP A 70 -13.54 -19.33 3.31
N ASP A 71 -14.33 -20.17 3.98
CA ASP A 71 -15.21 -19.72 5.06
C ASP A 71 -14.42 -19.14 6.24
N ASP A 72 -13.25 -19.74 6.57
CA ASP A 72 -12.28 -19.18 7.51
C ASP A 72 -11.19 -18.39 6.78
N PHE A 73 -11.63 -17.31 6.13
CA PHE A 73 -10.73 -16.47 5.35
C PHE A 73 -9.59 -15.84 6.17
N LYS A 74 -9.81 -15.64 7.48
CA LYS A 74 -8.78 -15.05 8.36
C LYS A 74 -7.62 -16.00 8.58
N SER A 75 -7.91 -17.24 8.94
CA SER A 75 -6.86 -18.27 9.10
C SER A 75 -6.17 -18.56 7.78
N TYR A 76 -6.93 -18.62 6.67
CA TYR A 76 -6.35 -18.85 5.36
C TYR A 76 -5.45 -17.69 4.93
N GLY A 77 -5.91 -16.43 5.05
CA GLY A 77 -5.13 -15.24 4.71
C GLY A 77 -3.86 -15.12 5.55
N THR A 78 -3.91 -15.48 6.84
CA THR A 78 -2.72 -15.53 7.70
C THR A 78 -1.69 -16.53 7.16
N LYS A 79 -2.12 -17.74 6.79
CA LYS A 79 -1.23 -18.74 6.17
C LYS A 79 -0.63 -18.25 4.85
N VAL A 80 -1.41 -17.55 4.02
CA VAL A 80 -0.92 -16.95 2.78
C VAL A 80 0.18 -15.92 3.07
N LEU A 81 -0.02 -15.03 4.06
CA LEU A 81 0.98 -14.04 4.43
C LEU A 81 2.27 -14.69 4.97
N GLU A 82 2.15 -15.72 5.81
CA GLU A 82 3.30 -16.44 6.36
C GLU A 82 4.12 -17.11 5.25
N GLU A 83 3.46 -17.80 4.34
CA GLU A 83 4.14 -18.47 3.23
C GLU A 83 4.71 -17.46 2.22
N PHE A 84 3.98 -16.37 1.93
CA PHE A 84 4.50 -15.28 1.10
C PHE A 84 5.78 -14.67 1.70
N LYS A 85 5.78 -14.43 3.01
CA LYS A 85 6.96 -13.96 3.74
C LYS A 85 8.12 -14.93 3.65
N LYS A 86 7.85 -16.22 3.85
CA LYS A 86 8.85 -17.27 3.75
C LYS A 86 9.48 -17.31 2.36
N ARG A 87 8.66 -17.39 1.30
CA ARG A 87 9.14 -17.40 -0.10
C ARG A 87 9.95 -16.15 -0.45
N ALA A 88 9.52 -14.99 0.04
CA ALA A 88 10.26 -13.75 -0.16
C ALA A 88 11.62 -13.77 0.56
N THR A 89 11.68 -14.36 1.77
CA THR A 89 12.94 -14.56 2.50
C THR A 89 13.87 -15.50 1.77
N ASP A 90 13.35 -16.64 1.32
CA ASP A 90 14.12 -17.66 0.59
C ASP A 90 14.66 -17.13 -0.75
N ALA A 91 13.93 -16.20 -1.38
CA ALA A 91 14.35 -15.47 -2.57
C ALA A 91 15.32 -14.30 -2.29
N GLY A 92 15.63 -14.00 -1.03
CA GLY A 92 16.54 -12.93 -0.64
C GLY A 92 15.98 -11.51 -0.82
N TYR A 93 14.65 -11.34 -0.93
CA TYR A 93 14.05 -10.01 -1.08
C TYR A 93 14.09 -9.21 0.22
N GLN A 94 14.34 -7.91 0.09
CA GLN A 94 14.36 -7.00 1.23
C GLN A 94 12.93 -6.72 1.73
N MET A 95 12.73 -6.94 3.03
CA MET A 95 11.46 -6.69 3.71
C MET A 95 11.65 -5.61 4.77
N PRO A 96 11.40 -4.32 4.46
CA PRO A 96 11.38 -3.27 5.47
C PRO A 96 10.25 -3.52 6.48
N GLN A 97 10.38 -2.96 7.66
CA GLN A 97 9.33 -3.06 8.67
C GLN A 97 8.01 -2.49 8.11
N SER A 98 6.96 -3.30 8.16
CA SER A 98 5.59 -2.92 7.80
C SER A 98 4.67 -3.28 8.98
N TYR A 99 3.69 -2.41 9.27
CA TYR A 99 2.69 -2.66 10.31
C TYR A 99 1.44 -3.32 9.74
N GLU A 100 1.25 -3.21 8.44
CA GLU A 100 0.15 -3.84 7.71
C GLU A 100 0.71 -4.73 6.60
N GLY A 101 0.54 -6.04 6.76
CA GLY A 101 0.97 -7.00 5.75
C GLY A 101 2.48 -7.11 5.56
N ILE A 102 2.87 -7.63 4.41
CA ILE A 102 4.27 -7.88 4.03
C ILE A 102 4.65 -6.96 2.89
N ARG A 103 5.63 -6.08 3.15
CA ARG A 103 6.19 -5.18 2.15
C ARG A 103 7.54 -5.69 1.67
N LEU A 104 7.70 -5.76 0.35
CA LEU A 104 8.97 -6.05 -0.32
C LEU A 104 9.48 -4.78 -0.98
N SER A 105 10.79 -4.53 -0.93
CA SER A 105 11.43 -3.38 -1.57
C SER A 105 12.51 -3.83 -2.54
N PHE A 106 12.50 -3.22 -3.71
CA PHE A 106 13.41 -3.54 -4.82
C PHE A 106 14.20 -2.27 -5.18
N LYS A 107 15.54 -2.36 -5.09
CA LYS A 107 16.47 -1.25 -5.36
C LYS A 107 17.58 -1.66 -6.33
N GLY A 108 17.40 -2.80 -7.02
CA GLY A 108 18.37 -3.34 -7.97
C GLY A 108 18.38 -2.61 -9.31
N GLU A 109 19.37 -2.93 -10.13
CA GLU A 109 19.46 -2.38 -11.50
C GLU A 109 18.35 -2.94 -12.39
N ASP A 110 17.98 -4.22 -12.21
CA ASP A 110 16.97 -4.89 -13.02
C ASP A 110 15.55 -4.42 -12.74
N VAL A 111 15.22 -4.15 -11.46
CA VAL A 111 13.87 -3.75 -11.03
C VAL A 111 13.95 -2.84 -9.82
N GLN A 112 13.13 -1.79 -9.84
CA GLN A 112 12.99 -0.84 -8.73
C GLN A 112 11.51 -0.61 -8.41
N GLY A 113 11.20 -0.56 -7.11
CA GLY A 113 9.83 -0.37 -6.66
C GLY A 113 9.52 -1.17 -5.39
N TRP A 114 8.26 -1.49 -5.21
CA TRP A 114 7.83 -2.25 -4.04
C TRP A 114 6.55 -3.03 -4.30
N ILE A 115 6.35 -4.07 -3.50
CA ILE A 115 5.12 -4.87 -3.43
C ILE A 115 4.66 -4.87 -1.98
N LEU A 116 3.36 -4.67 -1.74
CA LEU A 116 2.73 -4.82 -0.44
C LEU A 116 1.56 -5.79 -0.57
N LEU A 117 1.59 -6.89 0.15
CA LEU A 117 0.46 -7.80 0.32
C LEU A 117 -0.08 -7.67 1.74
N ARG A 118 -1.37 -7.37 1.88
CA ARG A 118 -2.05 -7.29 3.17
C ARG A 118 -3.36 -8.07 3.17
N MET A 119 -3.94 -8.29 4.33
CA MET A 119 -5.26 -8.87 4.49
C MET A 119 -6.25 -7.79 4.88
N SER A 120 -7.46 -7.81 4.30
CA SER A 120 -8.56 -6.97 4.76
C SER A 120 -9.02 -7.42 6.15
N LEU A 121 -9.40 -6.46 6.99
CA LEU A 121 -9.91 -6.73 8.35
C LEU A 121 -11.33 -7.28 8.32
N HIS A 122 -12.13 -6.90 7.33
CA HIS A 122 -13.56 -7.12 7.29
C HIS A 122 -14.01 -8.06 6.17
N ASP A 123 -13.32 -8.04 5.03
CA ASP A 123 -13.71 -8.74 3.83
C ASP A 123 -12.76 -9.91 3.52
N PRO A 124 -13.24 -10.98 2.86
CA PRO A 124 -12.41 -12.10 2.42
C PRO A 124 -11.55 -11.72 1.20
N VAL A 125 -10.71 -10.70 1.36
CA VAL A 125 -9.89 -10.13 0.30
C VAL A 125 -8.49 -9.83 0.81
N MET A 126 -7.50 -10.09 -0.02
CA MET A 126 -6.11 -9.68 0.17
C MET A 126 -5.74 -8.64 -0.88
N PRO A 127 -5.72 -7.35 -0.53
CA PRO A 127 -5.20 -6.32 -1.42
C PRO A 127 -3.68 -6.46 -1.59
N MET A 128 -3.23 -6.34 -2.84
CA MET A 128 -1.84 -6.22 -3.20
C MET A 128 -1.62 -4.92 -3.95
N ASN A 129 -0.74 -4.07 -3.44
CA ASN A 129 -0.31 -2.86 -4.12
C ASN A 129 1.11 -3.06 -4.65
N ILE A 130 1.33 -2.63 -5.90
CA ILE A 130 2.62 -2.69 -6.57
C ILE A 130 2.91 -1.32 -7.16
N GLU A 131 4.12 -0.82 -6.94
CA GLU A 131 4.60 0.43 -7.52
C GLU A 131 5.96 0.21 -8.18
N GLY A 132 6.04 0.53 -9.45
CA GLY A 132 7.28 0.54 -10.23
C GLY A 132 7.90 1.94 -10.25
N ALA A 133 9.21 2.03 -9.96
CA ALA A 133 9.91 3.29 -9.96
C ALA A 133 10.28 3.78 -11.37
N ARG A 134 10.32 2.89 -12.35
CA ARG A 134 10.65 3.15 -13.74
C ARG A 134 9.65 2.46 -14.65
N LYS A 135 9.52 2.94 -15.87
CA LYS A 135 8.68 2.31 -16.90
C LYS A 135 9.12 0.86 -17.16
N GLY A 136 8.18 -0.07 -17.04
CA GLY A 136 8.38 -1.52 -17.17
C GLY A 136 8.70 -2.25 -15.87
N ASP A 137 8.97 -1.56 -14.77
CA ASP A 137 9.23 -2.19 -13.47
C ASP A 137 7.95 -2.85 -12.91
N LEU A 138 6.76 -2.25 -13.14
CA LEU A 138 5.49 -2.84 -12.72
C LEU A 138 5.28 -4.24 -13.30
N ALA A 139 5.56 -4.44 -14.58
CA ALA A 139 5.42 -5.75 -15.22
C ALA A 139 6.35 -6.81 -14.57
N LYS A 140 7.59 -6.44 -14.27
CA LYS A 140 8.55 -7.32 -13.58
C LYS A 140 8.12 -7.64 -12.15
N LEU A 141 7.62 -6.65 -11.42
CA LEU A 141 7.11 -6.82 -10.06
C LEU A 141 5.86 -7.71 -10.05
N LYS A 142 4.98 -7.59 -11.05
CA LYS A 142 3.84 -8.52 -11.23
C LYS A 142 4.31 -9.96 -11.38
N GLU A 143 5.33 -10.22 -12.19
CA GLU A 143 5.86 -11.59 -12.35
C GLU A 143 6.47 -12.13 -11.05
N ILE A 144 7.11 -11.29 -10.25
CA ILE A 144 7.57 -11.67 -8.90
C ILE A 144 6.38 -11.98 -8.00
N ALA A 145 5.36 -11.13 -8.00
CA ALA A 145 4.15 -11.31 -7.21
C ALA A 145 3.41 -12.61 -7.57
N LYS A 146 3.28 -12.92 -8.88
CA LYS A 146 2.70 -14.18 -9.36
C LYS A 146 3.44 -15.41 -8.80
N LYS A 147 4.77 -15.41 -8.85
CA LYS A 147 5.60 -16.51 -8.31
C LYS A 147 5.43 -16.67 -6.81
N LEU A 148 5.43 -15.56 -6.06
CA LEU A 148 5.29 -15.57 -4.60
C LEU A 148 3.90 -16.01 -4.15
N THR A 149 2.87 -15.81 -4.97
CA THR A 149 1.48 -16.18 -4.67
C THR A 149 1.01 -17.44 -5.39
N ASP A 150 1.89 -18.17 -6.03
CA ASP A 150 1.53 -19.40 -6.75
C ASP A 150 1.12 -20.55 -5.80
N GLY A 151 0.20 -21.42 -6.28
CA GLY A 151 -0.21 -22.63 -5.55
C GLY A 151 -1.18 -22.38 -4.37
N PHE A 152 -1.71 -21.17 -4.18
CA PHE A 152 -2.77 -20.91 -3.20
C PHE A 152 -4.15 -21.18 -3.83
N GLU A 153 -4.64 -22.42 -3.72
CA GLU A 153 -5.85 -22.89 -4.42
C GLU A 153 -7.14 -22.09 -4.11
N LYS A 154 -7.26 -21.56 -2.87
CA LYS A 154 -8.42 -20.78 -2.45
C LYS A 154 -8.23 -19.26 -2.61
N LEU A 155 -7.12 -18.83 -3.23
CA LEU A 155 -6.85 -17.42 -3.52
C LEU A 155 -7.10 -17.13 -5.00
N ASP A 156 -8.16 -16.39 -5.30
CA ASP A 156 -8.42 -15.92 -6.67
C ASP A 156 -7.49 -14.75 -7.00
N ARG A 157 -6.56 -15.01 -7.91
CA ARG A 157 -5.53 -14.06 -8.35
C ARG A 157 -5.79 -13.51 -9.76
N SER A 158 -6.99 -13.71 -10.30
CA SER A 158 -7.33 -13.29 -11.67
C SER A 158 -7.08 -11.81 -11.95
N SER A 159 -7.18 -10.98 -10.91
CA SER A 159 -6.86 -9.54 -11.04
C SER A 159 -5.39 -9.25 -11.35
N LEU A 160 -4.47 -10.19 -11.08
CA LEU A 160 -3.02 -10.03 -11.30
C LEU A 160 -2.58 -10.48 -12.70
N GLU A 161 -3.43 -11.14 -13.46
CA GLU A 161 -3.12 -11.66 -14.81
C GLU A 161 -2.97 -10.60 -15.90
#